data_e1874786932a526d779bb1498ce637c7
#
_entry.id   e1874786932a526d779bb1498ce637c7
#
_cell.length_a   1.000
_cell.length_b   1.000
_cell.length_c   1.000
_cell.angle_alpha   90.00
_cell.angle_beta   90.00
_cell.angle_gamma   90.00
#
_symmetry.space_group_name_H-M   'P 1'
#
loop_
_entity.id
_entity.type
_entity.pdbx_description
1 polymer ?
#
loop_
_entity_poly.entity_id
_entity_poly.type
_entity_poly.pdbx_seq_one_letter_code
_entity_poly.pdbx_strand_id
1 'polypeptide(L)'
;MAEQWDRLHGWLHSVAIVTFDLELGQVIESVYPGGLQQHEDALSEQDKTNICYLAFPDSNSGIMGDVQFHFRIRRSRPCFVQNSLSSQHSVYNAKCLPTLQMDNNFLFGFAYFRQVKDASIRRGYYQKSVILLTYLPLITLYTNLTNIVARKYFESGDVSVEVACHDIDQWTAPTPGDHLTLPVLGSLLQLHLPG
;
A
#
# COMPACT_ATOMS: atom_id res chain seq x y z
N MET A 1 -21.45 14.97 3.41
CA MET A 1 -20.32 14.69 4.32
C MET A 1 -19.12 14.55 3.41
N ALA A 2 -18.07 15.37 3.62
CA ALA A 2 -16.81 15.21 2.88
C ALA A 2 -16.35 13.76 3.09
N GLU A 3 -15.97 13.07 2.03
CA GLU A 3 -15.45 11.73 2.14
C GLU A 3 -14.18 11.78 3.01
N GLN A 4 -14.21 11.08 4.10
CA GLN A 4 -13.03 10.85 4.92
C GLN A 4 -12.01 10.15 4.02
N TRP A 5 -10.77 10.63 3.95
CA TRP A 5 -9.67 10.07 3.17
C TRP A 5 -9.57 10.50 1.68
N ASP A 6 -10.22 11.58 1.27
CA ASP A 6 -10.14 12.08 -0.12
C ASP A 6 -8.71 12.35 -0.60
N ARG A 7 -7.86 12.92 0.27
CA ARG A 7 -6.47 13.22 -0.07
C ARG A 7 -5.60 11.98 -0.04
N LEU A 8 -5.82 11.10 0.94
CA LEU A 8 -5.13 9.83 1.03
C LEU A 8 -5.29 9.04 -0.28
N HIS A 9 -6.50 8.97 -0.82
CA HIS A 9 -6.77 8.22 -2.05
C HIS A 9 -6.12 8.79 -3.31
N GLY A 10 -5.69 10.04 -3.29
CA GLY A 10 -4.81 10.61 -4.32
C GLY A 10 -3.39 10.02 -4.32
N TRP A 11 -2.97 9.44 -3.19
CA TRP A 11 -1.65 8.86 -3.00
C TRP A 11 -1.67 7.34 -2.81
N LEU A 12 -2.58 6.85 -2.00
CA LEU A 12 -2.58 5.49 -1.51
C LEU A 12 -3.99 4.91 -1.62
N HIS A 13 -4.11 3.73 -2.22
CA HIS A 13 -5.37 2.99 -2.19
C HIS A 13 -5.63 2.46 -0.78
N SER A 14 -4.69 1.70 -0.24
CA SER A 14 -4.80 1.10 1.10
C SER A 14 -3.47 0.53 1.59
N VAL A 15 -3.43 0.21 2.88
CA VAL A 15 -2.38 -0.60 3.50
C VAL A 15 -3.00 -1.93 3.91
N ALA A 16 -2.44 -3.04 3.44
CA ALA A 16 -2.86 -4.38 3.80
C ALA A 16 -1.82 -5.04 4.71
N ILE A 17 -2.28 -5.65 5.79
CA ILE A 17 -1.47 -6.52 6.63
C ILE A 17 -1.80 -7.96 6.29
N VAL A 18 -0.79 -8.72 5.85
CA VAL A 18 -0.94 -10.13 5.48
C VAL A 18 -0.12 -10.98 6.43
N THR A 19 -0.77 -11.97 7.01
CA THR A 19 -0.15 -12.93 7.92
C THR A 19 -0.23 -14.33 7.35
N PHE A 20 0.54 -15.26 7.92
CA PHE A 20 0.44 -16.67 7.59
C PHE A 20 -0.39 -17.39 8.64
N ASP A 21 -1.53 -17.91 8.22
CA ASP A 21 -2.37 -18.82 9.00
C ASP A 21 -2.00 -20.27 8.70
N LEU A 22 -2.02 -21.14 9.71
CA LEU A 22 -1.60 -22.56 9.56
C LEU A 22 -2.56 -23.39 8.73
N GLU A 23 -3.83 -23.02 8.69
CA GLU A 23 -4.88 -23.76 8.00
C GLU A 23 -5.20 -23.12 6.64
N LEU A 24 -5.20 -21.80 6.57
CA LEU A 24 -5.64 -21.03 5.42
C LEU A 24 -4.48 -20.54 4.52
N GLY A 25 -3.24 -20.58 5.02
CA GLY A 25 -2.08 -20.02 4.33
C GLY A 25 -1.97 -18.51 4.52
N GLN A 26 -1.63 -17.76 3.47
CA GLN A 26 -1.54 -16.31 3.50
C GLN A 26 -2.96 -15.70 3.54
N VAL A 27 -3.23 -14.90 4.56
CA VAL A 27 -4.51 -14.22 4.73
C VAL A 27 -4.33 -12.74 5.04
N ILE A 28 -5.22 -11.90 4.53
CA ILE A 28 -5.29 -10.49 4.93
C ILE A 28 -5.88 -10.42 6.34
N GLU A 29 -5.08 -9.93 7.28
CA GLU A 29 -5.48 -9.73 8.66
C GLU A 29 -6.26 -8.41 8.82
N SER A 30 -5.78 -7.35 8.18
CA SER A 30 -6.40 -6.03 8.21
C SER A 30 -6.10 -5.21 6.96
N VAL A 31 -6.98 -4.24 6.69
CA VAL A 31 -6.83 -3.25 5.60
C VAL A 31 -7.13 -1.87 6.15
N TYR A 32 -6.26 -0.91 5.87
CA TYR A 32 -6.35 0.49 6.31
C TYR A 32 -6.46 1.44 5.11
N PRO A 33 -7.19 2.55 5.26
CA PRO A 33 -8.02 2.88 6.40
C PRO A 33 -9.25 1.96 6.51
N GLY A 34 -9.79 1.84 7.72
CA GLY A 34 -11.01 1.07 7.95
C GLY A 34 -12.20 1.62 7.14
N GLY A 35 -13.15 0.74 6.79
CA GLY A 35 -14.35 1.14 6.04
C GLY A 35 -14.22 1.08 4.51
N LEU A 36 -13.03 0.87 3.97
CA LEU A 36 -12.80 0.70 2.52
C LEU A 36 -13.62 -0.41 1.87
N GLN A 37 -14.09 -1.39 2.63
CA GLN A 37 -14.91 -2.49 2.12
C GLN A 37 -16.29 -2.03 1.59
N GLN A 38 -16.74 -0.84 1.99
CA GLN A 38 -17.98 -0.22 1.54
C GLN A 38 -17.75 0.81 0.42
N HIS A 39 -16.51 1.04 0.03
CA HIS A 39 -16.15 1.99 -1.01
C HIS A 39 -16.28 1.33 -2.40
N GLU A 40 -16.63 2.13 -3.42
CA GLU A 40 -16.76 1.66 -4.80
C GLU A 40 -15.45 1.10 -5.38
N ASP A 41 -14.31 1.55 -4.86
CA ASP A 41 -12.97 1.07 -5.23
C ASP A 41 -12.44 -0.04 -4.30
N ALA A 42 -13.29 -0.69 -3.52
CA ALA A 42 -12.89 -1.77 -2.63
C ALA A 42 -12.18 -2.92 -3.38
N LEU A 43 -11.24 -3.57 -2.68
CA LEU A 43 -10.59 -4.77 -3.19
C LEU A 43 -11.63 -5.90 -3.33
N SER A 44 -11.71 -6.49 -4.52
CA SER A 44 -12.51 -7.70 -4.72
C SER A 44 -11.86 -8.89 -4.03
N GLU A 45 -12.61 -9.99 -3.85
CA GLU A 45 -12.03 -11.22 -3.28
C GLU A 45 -10.89 -11.79 -4.15
N GLN A 46 -10.98 -11.62 -5.48
CA GLN A 46 -9.90 -12.02 -6.38
C GLN A 46 -8.66 -11.13 -6.21
N ASP A 47 -8.84 -9.81 -6.04
CA ASP A 47 -7.71 -8.90 -5.77
C ASP A 47 -7.03 -9.26 -4.44
N LYS A 48 -7.81 -9.55 -3.39
CA LYS A 48 -7.30 -9.99 -2.09
C LYS A 48 -6.52 -11.30 -2.20
N THR A 49 -7.05 -12.27 -2.95
CA THR A 49 -6.35 -13.54 -3.19
C THR A 49 -5.00 -13.32 -3.89
N ASN A 50 -4.97 -12.48 -4.92
CA ASN A 50 -3.74 -12.15 -5.64
C ASN A 50 -2.73 -11.44 -4.73
N ILE A 51 -3.18 -10.50 -3.89
CA ILE A 51 -2.34 -9.81 -2.91
C ILE A 51 -1.74 -10.81 -1.91
N CYS A 52 -2.55 -11.70 -1.34
CA CYS A 52 -2.08 -12.73 -0.43
C CYS A 52 -1.00 -13.60 -1.06
N TYR A 53 -1.22 -14.04 -2.30
CA TYR A 53 -0.26 -14.88 -3.01
C TYR A 53 1.09 -14.17 -3.24
N LEU A 54 1.06 -12.87 -3.50
CA LEU A 54 2.26 -12.05 -3.77
C LEU A 54 2.85 -11.39 -2.51
N ALA A 55 2.21 -11.56 -1.35
CA ALA A 55 2.59 -10.90 -0.10
C ALA A 55 3.90 -11.40 0.50
N PHE A 56 4.31 -12.62 0.17
CA PHE A 56 5.51 -13.25 0.69
C PHE A 56 6.50 -13.55 -0.43
N PRO A 57 7.82 -13.42 -0.18
CA PRO A 57 8.82 -13.89 -1.11
C PRO A 57 8.71 -15.41 -1.25
N ASP A 58 9.24 -15.95 -2.35
CA ASP A 58 9.23 -17.40 -2.59
C ASP A 58 9.73 -18.16 -1.36
N SER A 59 8.92 -19.12 -0.92
CA SER A 59 9.04 -19.81 0.36
C SER A 59 10.31 -20.65 0.54
N ASN A 60 11.04 -20.87 -0.53
CA ASN A 60 12.29 -21.65 -0.51
C ASN A 60 13.52 -20.83 -0.09
N SER A 61 13.37 -19.53 0.15
CA SER A 61 14.52 -18.68 0.43
C SER A 61 15.18 -18.94 1.79
N GLY A 62 14.46 -19.52 2.77
CA GLY A 62 14.98 -19.69 4.13
C GLY A 62 15.50 -18.40 4.78
N ILE A 63 15.28 -17.26 4.13
CA ILE A 63 15.79 -15.95 4.52
C ILE A 63 15.12 -15.54 5.83
N MET A 64 15.94 -15.36 6.86
CA MET A 64 15.52 -14.79 8.13
C MET A 64 15.73 -13.28 8.06
N GLY A 65 14.80 -12.53 8.65
CA GLY A 65 14.86 -11.08 8.72
C GLY A 65 13.84 -10.39 7.80
N ASP A 66 14.20 -9.21 7.34
CA ASP A 66 13.32 -8.32 6.61
C ASP A 66 13.68 -8.28 5.13
N VAL A 67 12.68 -8.35 4.25
CA VAL A 67 12.83 -8.26 2.81
C VAL A 67 11.82 -7.28 2.25
N GLN A 68 12.26 -6.38 1.37
CA GLN A 68 11.38 -5.48 0.62
C GLN A 68 11.36 -5.85 -0.86
N PHE A 69 10.17 -5.80 -1.44
CA PHE A 69 9.94 -6.00 -2.87
C PHE A 69 8.66 -5.30 -3.30
N HIS A 70 8.43 -5.22 -4.60
CA HIS A 70 7.19 -4.68 -5.14
C HIS A 70 6.66 -5.59 -6.25
N PHE A 71 5.36 -5.48 -6.48
CA PHE A 71 4.65 -6.22 -7.52
C PHE A 71 3.55 -5.36 -8.12
N ARG A 72 2.96 -5.82 -9.21
CA ARG A 72 1.81 -5.20 -9.85
C ARG A 72 0.73 -6.24 -10.07
N ILE A 73 -0.49 -5.95 -9.66
CA ILE A 73 -1.65 -6.80 -9.91
C ILE A 73 -2.62 -6.11 -10.86
N ARG A 74 -3.26 -6.91 -11.71
CA ARG A 74 -4.39 -6.44 -12.50
C ARG A 74 -5.64 -6.50 -11.64
N ARG A 75 -6.39 -5.38 -11.60
CA ARG A 75 -7.67 -5.32 -10.92
C ARG A 75 -8.68 -6.22 -11.63
N SER A 76 -9.39 -7.03 -10.86
CA SER A 76 -10.48 -7.86 -11.38
C SER A 76 -11.74 -7.04 -11.72
N ARG A 77 -11.91 -5.91 -11.02
CA ARG A 77 -12.94 -4.92 -11.32
C ARG A 77 -12.27 -3.55 -11.37
N PRO A 78 -11.88 -3.07 -12.56
CA PRO A 78 -11.39 -1.72 -12.71
C PRO A 78 -12.49 -0.73 -12.27
N CYS A 79 -12.08 0.33 -11.59
CA CYS A 79 -13.01 1.39 -11.23
C CYS A 79 -13.42 2.17 -12.48
N PHE A 80 -14.55 1.82 -13.08
CA PHE A 80 -15.09 2.49 -14.27
C PHE A 80 -16.04 3.64 -13.93
N VAL A 81 -16.23 3.93 -12.65
CA VAL A 81 -17.26 4.88 -12.21
C VAL A 81 -16.75 6.30 -12.29
N GLN A 82 -17.58 7.22 -12.71
CA GLN A 82 -17.40 8.68 -12.71
C GLN A 82 -17.40 9.21 -11.26
N ASN A 83 -16.46 8.79 -10.44
CA ASN A 83 -16.31 9.25 -9.07
C ASN A 83 -15.15 10.24 -8.96
N SER A 84 -15.01 10.84 -7.80
CA SER A 84 -13.97 11.85 -7.48
C SER A 84 -12.56 11.35 -7.78
N LEU A 85 -12.27 10.08 -7.50
CA LEU A 85 -10.98 9.44 -7.80
C LEU A 85 -10.65 9.41 -9.30
N SER A 86 -11.61 9.04 -10.12
CA SER A 86 -11.42 9.02 -11.59
C SER A 86 -11.10 10.42 -12.13
N SER A 87 -11.71 11.46 -11.57
CA SER A 87 -11.41 12.84 -11.94
C SER A 87 -10.03 13.30 -11.46
N GLN A 88 -9.62 12.94 -10.26
CA GLN A 88 -8.27 13.24 -9.73
C GLN A 88 -7.18 12.55 -10.57
N HIS A 89 -7.35 11.26 -10.89
CA HIS A 89 -6.44 10.53 -11.76
C HIS A 89 -6.35 11.14 -13.15
N SER A 90 -7.47 11.59 -13.71
CA SER A 90 -7.50 12.25 -15.04
C SER A 90 -6.75 13.58 -15.03
N VAL A 91 -6.91 14.38 -13.98
CA VAL A 91 -6.20 15.66 -13.83
C VAL A 91 -4.69 15.44 -13.68
N TYR A 92 -4.28 14.46 -12.88
CA TYR A 92 -2.89 14.07 -12.73
C TYR A 92 -2.31 13.58 -14.06
N ASN A 93 -2.98 12.62 -14.72
CA ASN A 93 -2.52 11.99 -15.94
C ASN A 93 -2.39 12.98 -17.12
N ALA A 94 -3.21 14.04 -17.14
CA ALA A 94 -3.13 15.06 -18.18
C ALA A 94 -1.83 15.89 -18.12
N LYS A 95 -1.13 15.89 -17.00
CA LYS A 95 0.06 16.72 -16.74
C LYS A 95 1.34 15.92 -16.57
N CYS A 96 1.27 14.62 -16.38
CA CYS A 96 2.45 13.81 -16.11
C CYS A 96 2.96 13.07 -17.33
N LEU A 97 4.23 12.66 -17.27
CA LEU A 97 4.84 11.82 -18.30
C LEU A 97 4.09 10.48 -18.43
N PRO A 98 3.98 9.91 -19.66
CA PRO A 98 3.24 8.66 -19.89
C PRO A 98 3.64 7.49 -18.99
N THR A 99 4.93 7.42 -18.61
CA THR A 99 5.48 6.37 -17.74
C THR A 99 5.07 6.50 -16.28
N LEU A 100 4.57 7.66 -15.88
CA LEU A 100 4.13 7.97 -14.51
C LEU A 100 2.62 8.06 -14.39
N GLN A 101 1.87 7.85 -15.46
CA GLN A 101 0.41 7.88 -15.44
C GLN A 101 -0.16 6.75 -14.60
N MET A 102 -1.25 7.06 -13.89
CA MET A 102 -2.06 6.07 -13.20
C MET A 102 -2.90 5.29 -14.20
N ASP A 103 -2.89 3.97 -14.08
CA ASP A 103 -3.78 3.08 -14.84
C ASP A 103 -4.70 2.36 -13.84
N ASN A 104 -5.98 2.70 -13.85
CA ASN A 104 -6.96 2.15 -12.92
C ASN A 104 -7.19 0.62 -13.08
N ASN A 105 -6.63 0.01 -14.12
CA ASN A 105 -6.64 -1.44 -14.28
C ASN A 105 -5.62 -2.17 -13.41
N PHE A 106 -4.65 -1.45 -12.84
CA PHE A 106 -3.56 -2.05 -12.09
C PHE A 106 -3.33 -1.34 -10.75
N LEU A 107 -2.99 -2.14 -9.75
CA LEU A 107 -2.43 -1.67 -8.49
C LEU A 107 -0.98 -2.11 -8.36
N PHE A 108 -0.13 -1.20 -7.88
CA PHE A 108 1.20 -1.53 -7.39
C PHE A 108 1.11 -1.90 -5.92
N GLY A 109 1.78 -2.98 -5.54
CA GLY A 109 1.94 -3.39 -4.15
C GLY A 109 3.41 -3.29 -3.75
N PHE A 110 3.67 -2.55 -2.68
CA PHE A 110 5.00 -2.40 -2.10
C PHE A 110 5.01 -3.14 -0.77
N ALA A 111 5.72 -4.26 -0.72
CA ALA A 111 5.72 -5.18 0.40
C ALA A 111 6.99 -5.06 1.24
N TYR A 112 6.80 -5.08 2.55
CA TYR A 112 7.83 -5.26 3.55
C TYR A 112 7.51 -6.52 4.33
N PHE A 113 8.23 -7.59 4.05
CA PHE A 113 8.06 -8.89 4.67
C PHE A 113 9.04 -9.07 5.82
N ARG A 114 8.55 -9.60 6.93
CA ARG A 114 9.36 -9.99 8.09
C ARG A 114 9.17 -11.46 8.42
N GLN A 115 10.29 -12.16 8.55
CA GLN A 115 10.33 -13.52 9.07
C GLN A 115 11.33 -13.63 10.21
N VAL A 116 10.87 -14.04 11.38
CA VAL A 116 11.70 -14.27 12.56
C VAL A 116 11.35 -15.61 13.21
N LYS A 117 12.33 -16.23 13.86
CA LYS A 117 12.07 -17.43 14.66
C LYS A 117 11.21 -17.07 15.86
N ASP A 118 10.16 -17.85 16.08
CA ASP A 118 9.26 -17.69 17.23
C ASP A 118 8.82 -19.06 17.73
N ALA A 119 9.39 -19.49 18.85
CA ALA A 119 9.10 -20.77 19.45
C ALA A 119 7.68 -20.87 20.04
N SER A 120 6.99 -19.75 20.24
CA SER A 120 5.61 -19.71 20.71
C SER A 120 4.61 -20.10 19.61
N ILE A 121 5.03 -19.99 18.35
CA ILE A 121 4.22 -20.35 17.18
C ILE A 121 4.50 -21.81 16.79
N ARG A 122 3.45 -22.58 16.57
CA ARG A 122 3.55 -24.02 16.22
C ARG A 122 4.48 -24.32 15.04
N ARG A 123 4.56 -23.38 14.07
CA ARG A 123 5.45 -23.50 12.91
C ARG A 123 6.90 -23.09 13.21
N GLY A 124 7.16 -22.49 14.36
CA GLY A 124 8.48 -22.00 14.77
C GLY A 124 8.91 -20.69 14.12
N TYR A 125 8.03 -20.06 13.32
CA TYR A 125 8.32 -18.80 12.62
C TYR A 125 7.13 -17.86 12.65
N TYR A 126 7.40 -16.60 12.96
CA TYR A 126 6.50 -15.48 12.73
C TYR A 126 6.76 -14.94 11.32
N GLN A 127 5.70 -14.83 10.52
CA GLN A 127 5.75 -14.33 9.16
C GLN A 127 4.62 -13.34 8.94
N LYS A 128 4.98 -12.11 8.56
CA LYS A 128 4.00 -11.06 8.29
C LYS A 128 4.52 -10.09 7.23
N SER A 129 3.62 -9.57 6.42
CA SER A 129 3.90 -8.57 5.39
C SER A 129 3.03 -7.35 5.56
N VAL A 130 3.64 -6.18 5.48
CA VAL A 130 2.96 -4.88 5.37
C VAL A 130 3.05 -4.45 3.92
N ILE A 131 1.90 -4.19 3.29
CA ILE A 131 1.82 -3.89 1.87
C ILE A 131 1.10 -2.56 1.66
N LEU A 132 1.77 -1.61 1.03
CA LEU A 132 1.16 -0.40 0.53
C LEU A 132 0.65 -0.63 -0.90
N LEU A 133 -0.62 -0.35 -1.14
CA LEU A 133 -1.28 -0.48 -2.44
C LEU A 133 -1.56 0.91 -3.02
N THR A 134 -1.17 1.13 -4.27
CA THR A 134 -1.32 2.43 -4.92
C THR A 134 -1.50 2.30 -6.43
N TYR A 135 -2.10 3.32 -7.06
CA TYR A 135 -2.14 3.47 -8.52
C TYR A 135 -0.91 4.21 -9.07
N LEU A 136 -0.13 4.89 -8.22
CA LEU A 136 1.02 5.69 -8.62
C LEU A 136 2.28 4.83 -8.81
N PRO A 137 2.93 4.87 -9.98
CA PRO A 137 4.15 4.09 -10.26
C PRO A 137 5.42 4.76 -9.71
N LEU A 138 5.38 5.30 -8.49
CA LEU A 138 6.48 6.03 -7.87
C LEU A 138 7.33 5.10 -6.99
N ILE A 139 8.11 4.23 -7.63
CA ILE A 139 8.83 3.11 -6.98
C ILE A 139 9.66 3.57 -5.79
N THR A 140 10.50 4.59 -5.96
CA THR A 140 11.40 5.07 -4.89
C THR A 140 10.61 5.63 -3.70
N LEU A 141 9.56 6.43 -3.96
CA LEU A 141 8.72 6.98 -2.90
C LEU A 141 8.10 5.85 -2.06
N TYR A 142 7.42 4.92 -2.73
CA TYR A 142 6.68 3.87 -2.02
C TYR A 142 7.58 2.82 -1.39
N THR A 143 8.76 2.55 -1.93
CA THR A 143 9.75 1.71 -1.25
C THR A 143 10.16 2.32 0.08
N ASN A 144 10.47 3.62 0.10
CA ASN A 144 10.85 4.34 1.32
C ASN A 144 9.66 4.48 2.29
N LEU A 145 8.48 4.82 1.78
CA LEU A 145 7.26 4.94 2.58
C LEU A 145 6.91 3.61 3.25
N THR A 146 6.96 2.50 2.50
CA THR A 146 6.71 1.16 3.03
C THR A 146 7.70 0.79 4.13
N ASN A 147 8.98 1.14 3.96
CA ASN A 147 9.99 0.93 4.99
C ASN A 147 9.62 1.65 6.30
N ILE A 148 9.25 2.92 6.22
CA ILE A 148 8.89 3.73 7.39
C ILE A 148 7.65 3.15 8.08
N VAL A 149 6.58 2.91 7.32
CA VAL A 149 5.30 2.41 7.85
C VAL A 149 5.45 1.01 8.44
N ALA A 150 6.11 0.09 7.75
CA ALA A 150 6.28 -1.28 8.19
C ALA A 150 7.14 -1.38 9.45
N ARG A 151 8.26 -0.68 9.52
CA ARG A 151 9.11 -0.66 10.71
C ARG A 151 8.31 -0.17 11.91
N LYS A 152 7.54 0.90 11.74
CA LYS A 152 6.72 1.44 12.81
C LYS A 152 5.58 0.49 13.21
N TYR A 153 4.99 -0.20 12.24
CA TYR A 153 4.00 -1.24 12.51
C TYR A 153 4.58 -2.37 13.37
N PHE A 154 5.76 -2.87 13.05
CA PHE A 154 6.41 -3.93 13.83
C PHE A 154 6.87 -3.48 15.23
N GLU A 155 7.02 -2.18 15.45
CA GLU A 155 7.32 -1.60 16.76
C GLU A 155 6.05 -1.33 17.61
N SER A 156 5.00 -0.83 16.98
CA SER A 156 3.86 -0.20 17.68
C SER A 156 2.48 -0.75 17.27
N GLY A 157 2.42 -1.68 16.31
CA GLY A 157 1.18 -2.31 15.85
C GLY A 157 0.29 -1.41 14.98
N ASP A 158 -0.97 -1.78 14.91
CA ASP A 158 -2.00 -1.23 14.00
C ASP A 158 -2.19 0.29 14.12
N VAL A 159 -2.11 0.82 15.32
CA VAL A 159 -2.23 2.27 15.58
C VAL A 159 -1.26 3.10 14.74
N SER A 160 -0.05 2.58 14.50
CA SER A 160 0.94 3.29 13.68
C SER A 160 0.54 3.39 12.21
N VAL A 161 -0.19 2.39 11.69
CA VAL A 161 -0.70 2.42 10.31
C VAL A 161 -1.83 3.43 10.18
N GLU A 162 -2.71 3.51 11.17
CA GLU A 162 -3.76 4.53 11.22
C GLU A 162 -3.18 5.94 11.24
N VAL A 163 -2.16 6.17 12.07
CA VAL A 163 -1.44 7.45 12.12
C VAL A 163 -0.80 7.77 10.77
N ALA A 164 -0.17 6.79 10.12
CA ALA A 164 0.41 6.98 8.79
C ALA A 164 -0.66 7.36 7.75
N CYS A 165 -1.83 6.72 7.78
CA CYS A 165 -2.94 7.09 6.90
C CYS A 165 -3.42 8.53 7.14
N HIS A 166 -3.52 8.96 8.41
CA HIS A 166 -3.86 10.35 8.75
C HIS A 166 -2.80 11.35 8.28
N ASP A 167 -1.52 11.03 8.43
CA ASP A 167 -0.43 11.89 7.94
C ASP A 167 -0.49 12.03 6.41
N ILE A 168 -0.68 10.93 5.69
CA ILE A 168 -0.79 10.92 4.22
C ILE A 168 -2.02 11.70 3.75
N ASP A 169 -3.13 11.64 4.50
CA ASP A 169 -4.35 12.41 4.19
C ASP A 169 -4.16 13.93 4.34
N GLN A 170 -3.10 14.36 5.02
CA GLN A 170 -2.72 15.78 5.08
C GLN A 170 -1.83 16.24 3.91
N TRP A 171 -1.32 15.31 3.10
CA TRP A 171 -0.47 15.66 1.97
C TRP A 171 -1.25 16.45 0.90
N THR A 172 -0.57 17.36 0.22
CA THR A 172 -1.13 18.01 -0.97
C THR A 172 -1.27 16.98 -2.09
N ALA A 173 -2.24 17.16 -2.99
CA ALA A 173 -2.42 16.26 -4.12
C ALA A 173 -1.13 16.13 -4.97
N PRO A 174 -0.83 14.94 -5.51
CA PRO A 174 0.34 14.77 -6.37
C PRO A 174 0.19 15.63 -7.62
N THR A 175 1.10 16.56 -7.83
CA THR A 175 1.08 17.48 -8.97
C THR A 175 2.39 17.34 -9.75
N PRO A 176 2.35 16.92 -11.03
CA PRO A 176 3.53 16.86 -11.87
C PRO A 176 4.24 18.22 -11.96
N GLY A 177 5.57 18.22 -11.86
CA GLY A 177 6.41 19.42 -11.82
C GLY A 177 6.75 19.90 -10.41
N ASP A 178 6.07 19.42 -9.38
CA ASP A 178 6.26 19.90 -8.01
C ASP A 178 7.40 19.20 -7.27
N HIS A 179 7.99 19.95 -6.33
CA HIS A 179 8.85 19.44 -5.27
C HIS A 179 8.07 19.39 -3.97
N LEU A 180 7.88 18.22 -3.42
CA LEU A 180 7.04 18.01 -2.25
C LEU A 180 7.87 17.50 -1.07
N THR A 181 7.56 18.01 0.11
CA THR A 181 8.02 17.46 1.40
C THR A 181 6.84 16.77 2.07
N LEU A 182 6.94 15.47 2.24
CA LEU A 182 5.85 14.60 2.67
C LEU A 182 6.14 14.03 4.06
N PRO A 183 5.57 14.61 5.12
CA PRO A 183 5.76 14.13 6.48
C PRO A 183 4.94 12.86 6.74
N VAL A 184 5.55 11.85 7.36
CA VAL A 184 4.87 10.63 7.80
C VAL A 184 5.57 10.03 9.01
N LEU A 185 4.84 9.74 10.06
CA LEU A 185 5.33 9.09 11.29
C LEU A 185 6.62 9.73 11.85
N GLY A 186 6.70 11.06 11.80
CA GLY A 186 7.88 11.83 12.24
C GLY A 186 9.06 11.84 11.28
N SER A 187 8.96 11.18 10.13
CA SER A 187 9.95 11.21 9.04
C SER A 187 9.52 12.21 7.96
N LEU A 188 10.48 12.69 7.16
CA LEU A 188 10.23 13.57 6.01
C LEU A 188 10.71 12.87 4.74
N LEU A 189 9.80 12.67 3.79
CA LEU A 189 10.13 12.20 2.45
C LEU A 189 10.20 13.39 1.49
N GLN A 190 11.21 13.40 0.63
CA GLN A 190 11.35 14.39 -0.44
C GLN A 190 10.95 13.74 -1.76
N LEU A 191 10.07 14.39 -2.48
CA LEU A 191 9.60 13.92 -3.79
C LEU A 191 9.72 15.04 -4.81
N HIS A 192 10.33 14.72 -5.95
CA HIS A 192 10.25 15.52 -7.16
C HIS A 192 9.44 14.74 -8.19
N LEU A 193 8.30 15.27 -8.57
CA LEU A 193 7.46 14.71 -9.65
C LEU A 193 7.86 15.37 -10.97
N PRO A 194 8.43 14.63 -11.93
CA PRO A 194 8.67 15.16 -13.26
C PRO A 194 7.37 15.62 -13.92
N GLY A 195 7.39 16.79 -14.54
CA GLY A 195 6.27 17.37 -15.29
C GLY A 195 6.41 17.16 -16.78
#